data_959aaf92fceac1a731b7e80be6e3cae1
#
_entry.id   959aaf92fceac1a731b7e80be6e3cae1
#
_cell.length_a   1.000
_cell.length_b   1.000
_cell.length_c   1.000
_cell.angle_alpha   90.00
_cell.angle_beta   90.00
_cell.angle_gamma   90.00
#
_symmetry.space_group_name_H-M   'P 1'
#
loop_
_entity.id
_entity.type
_entity.pdbx_description
1 polymer ?
#
loop_
_entity_poly.entity_id
_entity_poly.type
_entity_poly.pdbx_seq_one_letter_code
_entity_poly.pdbx_strand_id
1 'polypeptide(L)'
;KGTLEGAGPNYERYTARVNNSMDTKFIKFQTSLVYSHSDQDNMGLSNASEYVQGLYGDVTNILRGTLLMQPTIKAYDNSTWVLDNLVGIANNFNYDSYGYGVYYDTVHGDISASNPLLVNNLLKRNTRVDRFVGTASADVDLLKMIGIDSKNHKLNYKVNLSYSKTHCKDFTWIPAWVQSNRVYLAKSNERLTKATRSYADALIENVLTYDATVGKHHFNLVAGQTYEEENTDLLTGWGVNFTEPYFLQLQNAANTYA
;
A
#
# COMPACT_ATOMS: atom_id res chain seq x y z
N LYS A 1 8.80 14.19 11.05
CA LYS A 1 7.73 14.76 11.91
C LYS A 1 6.90 15.68 11.03
N GLY A 2 5.57 15.44 11.00
CA GLY A 2 4.65 16.27 10.23
C GLY A 2 4.54 17.69 10.77
N THR A 3 4.05 18.58 9.94
CA THR A 3 3.80 19.99 10.28
C THR A 3 2.53 20.19 11.10
N LEU A 4 1.70 19.15 11.24
CA LEU A 4 0.47 19.16 12.02
C LEU A 4 0.67 18.40 13.33
N GLU A 5 0.06 18.91 14.39
CA GLU A 5 -0.03 18.24 15.69
C GLU A 5 -0.84 16.94 15.56
N GLY A 6 -0.41 15.86 16.22
CA GLY A 6 -1.10 14.57 16.23
C GLY A 6 -0.29 13.43 15.63
N ALA A 7 -0.97 12.33 15.31
CA ALA A 7 -0.37 11.13 14.72
C ALA A 7 0.07 11.42 13.27
N GLY A 8 1.30 11.78 13.08
CA GLY A 8 1.88 12.00 11.75
C GLY A 8 2.11 10.68 11.00
N PRO A 9 2.44 10.74 9.70
CA PRO A 9 2.81 9.57 8.93
C PRO A 9 4.06 8.91 9.54
N ASN A 10 4.02 7.62 9.68
CA ASN A 10 5.14 6.80 10.11
C ASN A 10 5.44 5.74 9.05
N TYR A 11 6.71 5.45 8.84
CA TYR A 11 7.15 4.41 7.94
C TYR A 11 8.32 3.64 8.54
N GLU A 12 8.13 2.35 8.66
CA GLU A 12 9.16 1.42 9.11
C GLU A 12 9.37 0.36 8.04
N ARG A 13 10.63 -0.01 7.80
CA ARG A 13 10.98 -1.07 6.85
C ARG A 13 12.14 -1.89 7.34
N TYR A 14 11.97 -3.19 7.29
CA TYR A 14 13.00 -4.18 7.56
C TYR A 14 13.26 -4.99 6.31
N THR A 15 14.53 -5.22 5.98
CA THR A 15 14.90 -6.01 4.80
C THR A 15 16.03 -6.96 5.17
N ALA A 16 15.83 -8.23 4.85
CA ALA A 16 16.85 -9.27 4.95
C ALA A 16 17.18 -9.79 3.54
N ARG A 17 18.46 -10.00 3.26
CA ARG A 17 18.92 -10.56 2.00
C ARG A 17 19.96 -11.63 2.26
N VAL A 18 19.82 -12.74 1.55
CA VAL A 18 20.81 -13.83 1.52
C VAL A 18 21.16 -14.11 0.07
N ASN A 19 22.44 -14.05 -0.25
CA ASN A 19 22.97 -14.39 -1.57
C ASN A 19 23.93 -15.57 -1.42
N ASN A 20 23.85 -16.51 -2.33
CA ASN A 20 24.80 -17.60 -2.43
C ASN A 20 25.28 -17.75 -3.87
N SER A 21 26.55 -18.05 -4.04
CA SER A 21 27.15 -18.36 -5.34
C SER A 21 28.08 -19.55 -5.21
N MET A 22 27.99 -20.46 -6.14
CA MET A 22 28.86 -21.62 -6.25
C MET A 22 29.37 -21.68 -7.67
N ASP A 23 30.68 -21.76 -7.82
CA ASP A 23 31.37 -21.91 -9.11
C ASP A 23 32.11 -23.25 -9.11
N THR A 24 31.77 -24.07 -10.06
CA THR A 24 32.42 -25.37 -10.30
C THR A 24 33.09 -25.37 -11.67
N LYS A 25 33.76 -26.48 -12.03
CA LYS A 25 34.47 -26.58 -13.29
C LYS A 25 33.61 -26.28 -14.53
N PHE A 26 32.30 -26.57 -14.47
CA PHE A 26 31.39 -26.44 -15.63
C PHE A 26 30.02 -25.87 -15.28
N ILE A 27 29.71 -25.59 -14.00
CA ILE A 27 28.44 -24.99 -13.56
C ILE A 27 28.73 -23.78 -12.67
N LYS A 28 28.06 -22.67 -12.97
CA LYS A 28 27.96 -21.51 -12.07
C LYS A 28 26.51 -21.43 -11.57
N PHE A 29 26.35 -21.53 -10.27
CA PHE A 29 25.06 -21.46 -9.62
C PHE A 29 24.98 -20.23 -8.73
N GLN A 30 23.88 -19.47 -8.82
CA GLN A 30 23.66 -18.29 -8.01
C GLN A 30 22.24 -18.29 -7.48
N THR A 31 22.07 -17.92 -6.22
CA THR A 31 20.77 -17.69 -5.61
C THR A 31 20.74 -16.39 -4.85
N SER A 32 19.61 -15.73 -4.86
CA SER A 32 19.34 -14.55 -4.04
C SER A 32 17.95 -14.66 -3.46
N LEU A 33 17.83 -14.50 -2.14
CA LEU A 33 16.57 -14.43 -1.42
C LEU A 33 16.49 -13.07 -0.72
N VAL A 34 15.40 -12.37 -0.94
CA VAL A 34 15.14 -11.08 -0.31
C VAL A 34 13.77 -11.15 0.34
N TYR A 35 13.72 -10.81 1.61
CA TYR A 35 12.47 -10.56 2.32
C TYR A 35 12.45 -9.11 2.81
N SER A 36 11.36 -8.43 2.61
CA SER A 36 11.14 -7.11 3.19
C SER A 36 9.76 -7.00 3.80
N HIS A 37 9.70 -6.42 4.98
CA HIS A 37 8.49 -6.03 5.68
C HIS A 37 8.46 -4.52 5.80
N SER A 38 7.33 -3.89 5.49
CA SER A 38 7.11 -2.46 5.76
C SER A 38 5.76 -2.24 6.40
N ASP A 39 5.73 -1.32 7.35
CA ASP A 39 4.54 -0.84 8.05
C ASP A 39 4.48 0.67 7.88
N GLN A 40 3.37 1.16 7.36
CA GLN A 40 3.18 2.57 7.03
C GLN A 40 1.85 3.07 7.57
N ASP A 41 1.92 4.07 8.45
CA ASP A 41 0.76 4.88 8.80
C ASP A 41 0.63 6.02 7.79
N ASN A 42 -0.51 6.07 7.13
CA ASN A 42 -0.74 7.04 6.07
C ASN A 42 -1.61 8.19 6.57
N MET A 43 -1.23 9.40 6.18
CA MET A 43 -2.12 10.56 6.31
C MET A 43 -3.31 10.41 5.33
N GLY A 44 -4.45 10.98 5.69
CA GLY A 44 -5.62 11.07 4.81
C GLY A 44 -5.32 11.95 3.58
N LEU A 45 -4.59 11.42 2.62
CA LEU A 45 -4.39 12.04 1.31
C LEU A 45 -5.44 11.51 0.33
N SER A 46 -5.83 12.31 -0.62
CA SER A 46 -7.05 12.29 -1.43
C SER A 46 -7.41 11.03 -2.22
N ASN A 47 -6.57 10.02 -2.31
CA ASN A 47 -6.84 8.84 -3.13
C ASN A 47 -7.49 7.68 -2.36
N ALA A 48 -8.08 7.96 -1.20
CA ALA A 48 -8.91 6.99 -0.48
C ALA A 48 -10.22 6.64 -1.22
N SER A 49 -10.52 7.32 -2.34
CA SER A 49 -11.78 7.17 -3.07
C SER A 49 -11.96 5.83 -3.75
N GLU A 50 -10.90 5.13 -4.11
CA GLU A 50 -11.03 3.84 -4.79
C GLU A 50 -11.57 2.71 -3.87
N TYR A 51 -11.36 2.84 -2.55
CA TYR A 51 -11.76 1.80 -1.59
C TYR A 51 -12.80 2.23 -0.56
N VAL A 52 -13.19 3.49 -0.58
CA VAL A 52 -14.15 4.05 0.37
C VAL A 52 -15.30 4.66 -0.40
N GLN A 53 -16.18 3.81 -0.96
CA GLN A 53 -17.42 4.28 -1.57
C GLN A 53 -18.23 5.12 -0.58
N GLY A 54 -18.59 6.34 -0.99
CA GLY A 54 -19.45 7.24 -0.23
C GLY A 54 -18.75 8.28 0.62
N LEU A 55 -17.43 8.30 0.70
CA LEU A 55 -16.70 9.48 1.21
C LEU A 55 -16.23 10.30 0.02
N TYR A 56 -16.66 11.53 -0.03
CA TYR A 56 -16.11 12.52 -0.96
C TYR A 56 -14.60 12.63 -0.66
N GLY A 57 -13.76 12.19 -1.58
CA GLY A 57 -12.32 12.04 -1.39
C GLY A 57 -11.58 13.32 -0.97
N ASP A 58 -12.23 14.43 -1.07
CA ASP A 58 -11.74 15.76 -0.71
C ASP A 58 -11.78 16.06 0.79
N VAL A 59 -12.73 15.48 1.53
CA VAL A 59 -12.96 15.83 2.95
C VAL A 59 -11.87 15.28 3.86
N THR A 60 -11.25 14.18 3.46
CA THR A 60 -10.16 13.53 4.21
C THR A 60 -8.77 14.01 3.80
N ASN A 61 -8.69 14.97 2.87
CA ASN A 61 -7.40 15.50 2.43
C ASN A 61 -6.91 16.58 3.42
N ILE A 62 -5.99 16.19 4.28
CA ILE A 62 -5.42 17.07 5.31
C ILE A 62 -4.73 18.29 4.72
N LEU A 63 -3.98 18.13 3.61
CA LEU A 63 -3.29 19.25 2.97
C LEU A 63 -4.30 20.24 2.39
N ARG A 64 -5.33 19.77 1.72
CA ARG A 64 -6.38 20.63 1.21
C ARG A 64 -7.12 21.32 2.36
N GLY A 65 -7.49 20.59 3.41
CA GLY A 65 -8.11 21.15 4.60
C GLY A 65 -7.28 22.27 5.22
N THR A 66 -5.99 22.07 5.34
CA THR A 66 -5.05 23.06 5.89
C THR A 66 -4.95 24.33 5.02
N LEU A 67 -4.94 24.17 3.69
CA LEU A 67 -4.82 25.28 2.75
C LEU A 67 -6.12 26.09 2.60
N LEU A 68 -7.26 25.43 2.75
CA LEU A 68 -8.58 26.06 2.64
C LEU A 68 -9.11 26.63 3.96
N MET A 69 -8.51 26.23 5.09
CA MET A 69 -8.94 26.68 6.40
C MET A 69 -8.66 28.16 6.58
N GLN A 70 -9.67 28.93 6.96
CA GLN A 70 -9.47 30.33 7.29
C GLN A 70 -8.69 30.47 8.61
N PRO A 71 -7.71 31.37 8.69
CA PRO A 71 -6.87 31.54 9.90
C PRO A 71 -7.64 32.05 11.12
N THR A 72 -8.85 32.54 10.93
CA THR A 72 -9.74 33.01 12.01
C THR A 72 -10.50 31.88 12.69
N ILE A 73 -10.52 30.69 12.13
CA ILE A 73 -11.24 29.54 12.67
C ILE A 73 -10.38 28.86 13.74
N LYS A 74 -10.97 28.67 14.90
CA LYS A 74 -10.31 28.01 16.01
C LYS A 74 -10.10 26.52 15.70
N ALA A 75 -8.91 26.01 15.98
CA ALA A 75 -8.61 24.59 15.87
C ALA A 75 -9.44 23.75 16.84
N TYR A 76 -9.71 24.28 18.01
CA TYR A 76 -10.50 23.68 19.08
C TYR A 76 -11.58 24.67 19.50
N ASP A 77 -12.82 24.21 19.53
CA ASP A 77 -13.94 25.04 19.94
C ASP A 77 -15.03 24.21 20.63
N ASN A 78 -15.22 24.43 21.92
CA ASN A 78 -16.24 23.82 22.75
C ASN A 78 -17.33 24.85 23.07
N SER A 79 -17.56 25.82 22.20
CA SER A 79 -18.59 26.83 22.43
C SER A 79 -19.98 26.20 22.42
N THR A 80 -20.90 26.76 23.25
CA THR A 80 -22.30 26.35 23.33
C THR A 80 -22.98 26.38 21.94
N TRP A 81 -22.59 27.35 21.08
CA TRP A 81 -23.15 27.49 19.75
C TRP A 81 -22.81 26.25 18.87
N VAL A 82 -21.57 25.74 18.92
CA VAL A 82 -21.16 24.53 18.19
C VAL A 82 -21.98 23.35 18.69
N LEU A 83 -22.09 23.20 20.00
CA LEU A 83 -22.84 22.10 20.61
C LEU A 83 -24.32 22.16 20.26
N ASP A 84 -24.97 23.33 20.35
CA ASP A 84 -26.39 23.51 20.08
C ASP A 84 -26.73 23.26 18.60
N ASN A 85 -25.90 23.69 17.68
CA ASN A 85 -26.13 23.48 16.24
C ASN A 85 -25.83 22.05 15.80
N LEU A 86 -25.06 21.29 16.59
CA LEU A 86 -24.71 19.89 16.32
C LEU A 86 -25.66 18.90 17.03
N VAL A 87 -26.46 19.34 18.00
CA VAL A 87 -27.32 18.46 18.83
C VAL A 87 -28.24 17.58 17.98
N GLY A 88 -28.82 18.09 16.90
CA GLY A 88 -29.66 17.29 15.99
C GLY A 88 -28.91 16.23 15.20
N ILE A 89 -27.60 16.40 15.02
CA ILE A 89 -26.72 15.55 14.24
C ILE A 89 -25.93 14.62 15.15
N ALA A 90 -25.70 15.01 16.39
CA ALA A 90 -24.73 14.49 17.33
C ALA A 90 -25.27 13.49 18.35
N ASN A 91 -26.51 13.02 18.25
CA ASN A 91 -27.07 12.08 19.24
C ASN A 91 -26.21 10.81 19.48
N ASN A 92 -25.17 10.57 18.67
CA ASN A 92 -24.23 9.47 18.85
C ASN A 92 -22.76 9.92 18.68
N PHE A 93 -22.48 11.22 18.62
CA PHE A 93 -21.14 11.75 18.46
C PHE A 93 -20.78 12.54 19.71
N ASN A 94 -19.94 12.00 20.56
CA ASN A 94 -19.49 12.69 21.76
C ASN A 94 -18.43 13.73 21.36
N TYR A 95 -18.90 14.90 20.93
CA TYR A 95 -18.07 16.00 20.46
C TYR A 95 -17.18 16.54 21.57
N ASP A 96 -17.69 16.51 22.83
CA ASP A 96 -16.96 16.94 24.02
C ASP A 96 -15.68 16.11 24.25
N SER A 97 -15.63 14.89 23.75
CA SER A 97 -14.47 14.02 23.91
C SER A 97 -13.27 14.44 23.06
N TYR A 98 -13.49 15.18 21.98
CA TYR A 98 -12.42 15.51 21.04
C TYR A 98 -12.02 16.98 21.05
N GLY A 99 -12.93 17.90 21.41
CA GLY A 99 -12.65 19.33 21.50
C GLY A 99 -12.21 20.00 20.19
N TYR A 100 -12.41 19.35 19.05
CA TYR A 100 -11.99 19.92 17.77
C TYR A 100 -13.02 20.89 17.21
N GLY A 101 -12.55 22.03 16.73
CA GLY A 101 -13.38 23.03 16.05
C GLY A 101 -14.01 22.46 14.77
N VAL A 102 -15.27 22.82 14.55
CA VAL A 102 -15.99 22.49 13.32
C VAL A 102 -15.93 23.68 12.38
N TYR A 103 -15.52 23.41 11.15
CA TYR A 103 -15.57 24.41 10.11
C TYR A 103 -16.96 24.47 9.49
N TYR A 104 -17.60 25.63 9.63
CA TYR A 104 -18.87 25.92 8.99
C TYR A 104 -18.82 27.33 8.38
N ASP A 105 -18.96 27.44 7.07
CA ASP A 105 -19.09 28.71 6.39
C ASP A 105 -20.56 28.98 6.05
N THR A 106 -21.17 29.91 6.77
CA THR A 106 -22.54 30.32 6.55
C THR A 106 -22.69 31.28 5.36
N VAL A 107 -21.60 31.90 4.92
CA VAL A 107 -21.64 32.99 3.95
C VAL A 107 -21.38 32.50 2.52
N HIS A 108 -20.50 31.56 2.34
CA HIS A 108 -20.05 31.10 1.01
C HIS A 108 -20.52 29.69 0.62
N GLY A 109 -21.08 28.94 1.55
CA GLY A 109 -21.79 27.67 1.29
C GLY A 109 -21.01 26.53 0.62
N ASP A 110 -19.73 26.69 0.35
CA ASP A 110 -18.99 25.82 -0.55
C ASP A 110 -17.63 25.32 -0.04
N ILE A 111 -17.47 25.12 1.27
CA ILE A 111 -16.22 24.57 1.78
C ILE A 111 -16.39 23.13 2.22
N SER A 112 -15.90 22.26 1.38
CA SER A 112 -15.82 20.81 1.60
C SER A 112 -14.56 20.40 2.36
N ALA A 113 -14.16 21.17 3.39
CA ALA A 113 -12.98 20.86 4.18
C ALA A 113 -13.36 20.55 5.62
N SER A 114 -12.93 19.43 6.15
CA SER A 114 -12.98 19.11 7.57
C SER A 114 -11.80 19.76 8.30
N ASN A 115 -11.93 19.95 9.62
CA ASN A 115 -10.79 20.36 10.44
C ASN A 115 -9.61 19.39 10.26
N PRO A 116 -8.45 19.82 9.74
CA PRO A 116 -7.32 18.94 9.45
C PRO A 116 -6.75 18.27 10.69
N LEU A 117 -6.87 18.89 11.87
CA LEU A 117 -6.46 18.27 13.13
C LEU A 117 -7.39 17.13 13.52
N LEU A 118 -8.70 17.28 13.33
CA LEU A 118 -9.67 16.23 13.54
C LEU A 118 -9.34 15.02 12.66
N VAL A 119 -9.14 15.23 11.37
CA VAL A 119 -8.82 14.17 10.41
C VAL A 119 -7.49 13.49 10.78
N ASN A 120 -6.47 14.28 11.11
CA ASN A 120 -5.15 13.73 11.43
C ASN A 120 -5.13 12.87 12.69
N ASN A 121 -5.97 13.18 13.67
CA ASN A 121 -5.99 12.46 14.95
C ASN A 121 -6.97 11.28 14.97
N LEU A 122 -8.08 11.37 14.25
CA LEU A 122 -9.15 10.38 14.33
C LEU A 122 -9.13 9.37 13.18
N LEU A 123 -8.70 9.78 11.99
CA LEU A 123 -8.55 8.87 10.87
C LEU A 123 -7.33 7.95 11.11
N LYS A 124 -7.57 6.65 11.12
CA LYS A 124 -6.48 5.68 11.18
C LYS A 124 -6.36 4.97 9.84
N ARG A 125 -5.19 5.05 9.24
CA ARG A 125 -4.89 4.39 7.98
C ARG A 125 -3.52 3.77 8.04
N ASN A 126 -3.48 2.46 7.90
CA ASN A 126 -2.25 1.69 7.96
C ASN A 126 -2.16 0.76 6.76
N THR A 127 -0.98 0.66 6.18
CA THR A 127 -0.67 -0.28 5.10
C THR A 127 0.55 -1.10 5.51
N ARG A 128 0.40 -2.42 5.52
CA ARG A 128 1.49 -3.37 5.75
C ARG A 128 1.80 -4.12 4.47
N VAL A 129 3.07 -4.21 4.15
CA VAL A 129 3.52 -4.91 2.95
C VAL A 129 4.62 -5.90 3.33
N ASP A 130 4.35 -7.17 3.05
CA ASP A 130 5.33 -8.25 3.09
C ASP A 130 5.72 -8.61 1.66
N ARG A 131 7.00 -8.54 1.33
CA ARG A 131 7.51 -8.88 0.01
C ARG A 131 8.62 -9.90 0.12
N PHE A 132 8.47 -10.98 -0.61
CA PHE A 132 9.48 -12.00 -0.83
C PHE A 132 9.90 -11.99 -2.30
N VAL A 133 11.20 -12.06 -2.56
CA VAL A 133 11.77 -12.22 -3.90
C VAL A 133 12.85 -13.28 -3.82
N GLY A 134 12.66 -14.34 -4.59
CA GLY A 134 13.64 -15.40 -4.75
C GLY A 134 14.11 -15.49 -6.19
N THR A 135 15.41 -15.54 -6.43
CA THR A 135 15.99 -15.80 -7.74
C THR A 135 17.00 -16.92 -7.65
N ALA A 136 17.02 -17.76 -8.66
CA ALA A 136 18.04 -18.79 -8.84
C ALA A 136 18.48 -18.82 -10.30
N SER A 137 19.78 -18.94 -10.54
CA SER A 137 20.31 -19.12 -11.88
C SER A 137 21.37 -20.20 -11.90
N ALA A 138 21.36 -20.97 -12.97
CA ALA A 138 22.41 -21.92 -13.27
C ALA A 138 22.91 -21.67 -14.70
N ASP A 139 24.23 -21.52 -14.85
CA ASP A 139 24.91 -21.37 -16.12
C ASP A 139 25.83 -22.60 -16.30
N VAL A 140 25.57 -23.41 -17.30
CA VAL A 140 26.21 -24.70 -17.52
C VAL A 140 26.97 -24.65 -18.84
N ASP A 141 28.29 -24.89 -18.80
CA ASP A 141 29.10 -25.13 -19.98
C ASP A 141 28.92 -26.60 -20.42
N LEU A 142 28.02 -26.81 -21.38
CA LEU A 142 27.59 -28.14 -21.81
C LEU A 142 28.75 -28.91 -22.47
N LEU A 143 29.68 -28.25 -23.19
CA LEU A 143 30.82 -28.93 -23.79
C LEU A 143 31.80 -29.43 -22.72
N LYS A 144 32.11 -28.62 -21.73
CA LYS A 144 32.96 -29.05 -20.61
C LYS A 144 32.29 -30.12 -19.76
N MET A 145 30.98 -30.07 -19.59
CA MET A 145 30.25 -31.10 -18.86
C MET A 145 30.39 -32.48 -19.48
N ILE A 146 30.38 -32.58 -20.81
CA ILE A 146 30.60 -33.84 -21.55
C ILE A 146 32.08 -34.15 -21.82
N GLY A 147 33.01 -33.40 -21.23
CA GLY A 147 34.46 -33.65 -21.35
C GLY A 147 35.12 -33.04 -22.58
N ILE A 148 34.43 -32.20 -23.34
CA ILE A 148 35.00 -31.49 -24.49
C ILE A 148 35.52 -30.14 -24.06
N ASP A 149 36.80 -29.95 -23.95
CA ASP A 149 37.46 -28.68 -23.68
C ASP A 149 37.95 -28.05 -24.98
N SER A 150 37.13 -27.28 -25.65
CA SER A 150 37.45 -26.62 -26.92
C SER A 150 37.72 -25.15 -26.71
N LYS A 151 38.79 -24.61 -27.31
CA LYS A 151 39.07 -23.18 -27.33
C LYS A 151 38.23 -22.42 -28.37
N ASN A 152 37.75 -23.12 -29.37
CA ASN A 152 37.07 -22.53 -30.53
C ASN A 152 35.54 -22.70 -30.47
N HIS A 153 35.03 -23.52 -29.60
CA HIS A 153 33.62 -23.81 -29.47
C HIS A 153 33.19 -23.74 -28.00
N LYS A 154 32.10 -23.06 -27.71
CA LYS A 154 31.50 -22.98 -26.39
C LYS A 154 29.99 -23.10 -26.52
N LEU A 155 29.40 -23.97 -25.73
CA LEU A 155 27.95 -24.14 -25.68
C LEU A 155 27.49 -23.99 -24.24
N ASN A 156 26.85 -22.88 -23.97
CA ASN A 156 26.32 -22.54 -22.63
C ASN A 156 24.80 -22.67 -22.60
N TYR A 157 24.31 -23.31 -21.57
CA TYR A 157 22.90 -23.30 -21.21
C TYR A 157 22.71 -22.58 -19.90
N LYS A 158 21.90 -21.53 -19.91
CA LYS A 158 21.57 -20.74 -18.74
C LYS A 158 20.08 -20.86 -18.45
N VAL A 159 19.74 -21.21 -17.21
CA VAL A 159 18.39 -21.14 -16.68
C VAL A 159 18.33 -20.07 -15.60
N ASN A 160 17.33 -19.21 -15.67
CA ASN A 160 17.00 -18.25 -14.65
C ASN A 160 15.59 -18.56 -14.13
N LEU A 161 15.47 -18.62 -12.82
CA LEU A 161 14.22 -18.77 -12.11
C LEU A 161 14.02 -17.53 -11.24
N SER A 162 12.86 -16.93 -11.28
CA SER A 162 12.48 -15.85 -10.40
C SER A 162 11.09 -16.09 -9.86
N TYR A 163 10.90 -15.87 -8.58
CA TYR A 163 9.60 -15.86 -7.94
C TYR A 163 9.51 -14.65 -7.01
N SER A 164 8.47 -13.86 -7.18
CA SER A 164 8.17 -12.77 -6.26
C SER A 164 6.76 -12.95 -5.69
N LYS A 165 6.59 -12.66 -4.42
CA LYS A 165 5.29 -12.59 -3.77
C LYS A 165 5.22 -11.35 -2.91
N THR A 166 4.21 -10.52 -3.17
CA THR A 166 3.91 -9.32 -2.38
C THR A 166 2.53 -9.50 -1.77
N HIS A 167 2.44 -9.33 -0.46
CA HIS A 167 1.20 -9.39 0.29
C HIS A 167 0.99 -8.05 1.00
N CYS A 168 -0.08 -7.34 0.62
CA CYS A 168 -0.45 -6.05 1.18
C CYS A 168 -1.69 -6.20 2.05
N LYS A 169 -1.70 -5.58 3.22
CA LYS A 169 -2.86 -5.44 4.09
C LYS A 169 -3.11 -3.97 4.32
N ASP A 170 -4.28 -3.51 3.92
CA ASP A 170 -4.73 -2.15 4.15
C ASP A 170 -5.80 -2.16 5.25
N PHE A 171 -5.67 -1.21 6.14
CA PHE A 171 -6.60 -0.93 7.21
C PHE A 171 -6.96 0.55 7.18
N THR A 172 -8.25 0.86 7.13
CA THR A 172 -8.74 2.24 7.21
C THR A 172 -9.91 2.28 8.18
N TRP A 173 -9.75 3.06 9.24
CA TRP A 173 -10.81 3.38 10.19
C TRP A 173 -11.17 4.85 10.10
N ILE A 174 -12.44 5.11 9.84
CA ILE A 174 -13.01 6.43 9.81
C ILE A 174 -14.06 6.48 10.92
N PRO A 175 -13.82 7.19 12.02
CA PRO A 175 -14.83 7.33 13.06
C PRO A 175 -16.01 8.18 12.57
N ALA A 176 -17.13 8.09 13.26
CA ALA A 176 -18.22 9.00 13.03
C ALA A 176 -17.76 10.42 13.39
N TRP A 177 -17.88 11.34 12.46
CA TRP A 177 -17.63 12.75 12.67
C TRP A 177 -18.60 13.61 11.89
N VAL A 178 -18.64 14.89 12.24
CA VAL A 178 -19.41 15.87 11.50
C VAL A 178 -18.57 16.39 10.33
N GLN A 179 -19.12 16.25 9.14
CA GLN A 179 -18.52 16.78 7.92
C GLN A 179 -19.25 18.04 7.48
N SER A 180 -18.52 19.06 7.10
CA SER A 180 -19.09 20.17 6.36
C SER A 180 -19.36 19.73 4.93
N ASN A 181 -20.62 19.68 4.53
CA ASN A 181 -21.01 19.43 3.15
C ASN A 181 -21.84 20.61 2.67
N ARG A 182 -21.29 21.41 1.82
CA ARG A 182 -21.79 22.59 1.07
C ARG A 182 -22.89 23.46 1.74
N VAL A 183 -23.84 22.91 2.46
CA VAL A 183 -24.94 23.62 3.11
C VAL A 183 -25.33 23.02 4.47
N TYR A 184 -24.91 21.78 4.75
CA TYR A 184 -25.34 21.06 5.95
C TYR A 184 -24.16 20.37 6.62
N LEU A 185 -24.18 20.36 7.95
CA LEU A 185 -23.35 19.48 8.73
C LEU A 185 -23.91 18.06 8.59
N ALA A 186 -23.21 17.24 7.85
CA ALA A 186 -23.60 15.85 7.66
C ALA A 186 -22.83 14.96 8.64
N LYS A 187 -23.54 14.12 9.36
CA LYS A 187 -22.94 13.04 10.15
C LYS A 187 -22.56 11.91 9.22
N SER A 188 -21.28 11.53 9.24
CA SER A 188 -20.86 10.24 8.67
C SER A 188 -21.02 9.13 9.69
N ASN A 189 -21.40 7.95 9.24
CA ASN A 189 -21.28 6.76 10.07
C ASN A 189 -19.81 6.35 10.16
N GLU A 190 -19.43 5.79 11.31
CA GLU A 190 -18.11 5.16 11.41
C GLU A 190 -17.99 4.02 10.41
N ARG A 191 -16.78 3.86 9.86
CA ARG A 191 -16.51 2.87 8.85
C ARG A 191 -15.15 2.25 9.04
N LEU A 192 -15.12 0.93 9.04
CA LEU A 192 -13.90 0.14 8.94
C LEU A 192 -13.80 -0.49 7.57
N THR A 193 -12.70 -0.26 6.88
CA THR A 193 -12.37 -0.95 5.63
C THR A 193 -11.09 -1.75 5.83
N LYS A 194 -11.11 -3.00 5.43
CA LYS A 194 -9.93 -3.88 5.36
C LYS A 194 -9.81 -4.42 3.94
N ALA A 195 -8.62 -4.30 3.37
CA ALA A 195 -8.30 -4.91 2.09
C ALA A 195 -7.05 -5.76 2.21
N THR A 196 -7.05 -6.87 1.50
CA THR A 196 -5.89 -7.74 1.35
C THR A 196 -5.62 -7.90 -0.13
N ARG A 197 -4.41 -7.62 -0.56
CA ARG A 197 -3.95 -7.78 -1.94
C ARG A 197 -2.76 -8.70 -1.97
N SER A 198 -2.75 -9.65 -2.87
CA SER A 198 -1.64 -10.56 -3.10
C SER A 198 -1.25 -10.52 -4.56
N TYR A 199 0.03 -10.29 -4.81
CA TYR A 199 0.63 -10.34 -6.14
C TYR A 199 1.68 -11.44 -6.13
N ALA A 200 1.62 -12.35 -7.07
CA ALA A 200 2.63 -13.40 -7.23
C ALA A 200 3.06 -13.47 -8.69
N ASP A 201 4.37 -13.40 -8.91
CA ASP A 201 4.98 -13.48 -10.23
C ASP A 201 6.00 -14.62 -10.25
N ALA A 202 5.91 -15.48 -11.24
CA ALA A 202 6.86 -16.55 -11.49
C ALA A 202 7.42 -16.42 -12.90
N LEU A 203 8.74 -16.44 -13.02
CA LEU A 203 9.46 -16.34 -14.29
C LEU A 203 10.45 -17.48 -14.43
N ILE A 204 10.43 -18.13 -15.59
CA ILE A 204 11.41 -19.13 -16.00
C ILE A 204 11.97 -18.70 -17.36
N GLU A 205 13.28 -18.51 -17.42
CA GLU A 205 13.99 -18.21 -18.66
C GLU A 205 15.02 -19.29 -18.93
N ASN A 206 15.03 -19.78 -20.15
CA ASN A 206 16.01 -20.72 -20.66
C ASN A 206 16.75 -20.07 -21.83
N VAL A 207 18.07 -20.04 -21.77
CA VAL A 207 18.89 -19.43 -22.81
C VAL A 207 20.00 -20.39 -23.20
N LEU A 208 20.06 -20.75 -24.46
CA LEU A 208 21.15 -21.54 -25.06
C LEU A 208 22.00 -20.62 -25.91
N THR A 209 23.28 -20.54 -25.63
CA THR A 209 24.26 -19.74 -26.39
C THR A 209 25.33 -20.63 -26.94
N TYR A 210 25.55 -20.58 -28.26
CA TYR A 210 26.62 -21.24 -28.93
C TYR A 210 27.58 -20.22 -29.56
N ASP A 211 28.85 -20.28 -29.12
CA ASP A 211 29.93 -19.46 -29.66
C ASP A 211 30.90 -20.38 -30.41
N ALA A 212 31.22 -20.00 -31.65
CA ALA A 212 32.16 -20.76 -32.48
C ALA A 212 33.11 -19.82 -33.23
N THR A 213 34.39 -20.18 -33.25
CA THR A 213 35.40 -19.51 -34.06
C THR A 213 35.97 -20.52 -35.06
N VAL A 214 35.72 -20.23 -36.35
CA VAL A 214 36.20 -21.10 -37.47
C VAL A 214 37.04 -20.22 -38.39
N GLY A 215 38.35 -20.47 -38.37
CA GLY A 215 39.33 -19.70 -39.08
C GLY A 215 39.34 -18.22 -38.62
N LYS A 216 38.93 -17.30 -39.51
CA LYS A 216 38.82 -15.86 -39.21
C LYS A 216 37.40 -15.41 -38.84
N HIS A 217 36.46 -16.33 -38.82
CA HIS A 217 35.04 -16.02 -38.58
C HIS A 217 34.64 -16.42 -37.18
N HIS A 218 33.89 -15.53 -36.54
CA HIS A 218 33.26 -15.77 -35.24
C HIS A 218 31.75 -15.77 -35.40
N PHE A 219 31.11 -16.78 -34.85
CA PHE A 219 29.66 -16.99 -34.84
C PHE A 219 29.17 -17.01 -33.42
N ASN A 220 28.11 -16.23 -33.12
CA ASN A 220 27.37 -16.32 -31.89
C ASN A 220 25.91 -16.56 -32.22
N LEU A 221 25.37 -17.66 -31.73
CA LEU A 221 23.97 -18.05 -31.89
C LEU A 221 23.31 -18.10 -30.50
N VAL A 222 22.16 -17.47 -30.36
CA VAL A 222 21.39 -17.45 -29.11
C VAL A 222 19.97 -17.93 -29.39
N ALA A 223 19.49 -18.87 -28.59
CA ALA A 223 18.11 -19.31 -28.57
C ALA A 223 17.60 -19.20 -27.16
N GLY A 224 16.39 -18.62 -26.98
CA GLY A 224 15.81 -18.39 -25.68
C GLY A 224 14.34 -18.78 -25.63
N GLN A 225 13.89 -19.17 -24.44
CA GLN A 225 12.49 -19.40 -24.11
C GLN A 225 12.20 -18.76 -22.76
N THR A 226 11.11 -18.03 -22.68
CA THR A 226 10.62 -17.41 -21.43
C THR A 226 9.22 -17.88 -21.17
N TYR A 227 8.93 -18.20 -19.91
CA TYR A 227 7.59 -18.41 -19.38
C TYR A 227 7.41 -17.52 -18.18
N GLU A 228 6.32 -16.76 -18.17
CA GLU A 228 5.96 -15.84 -17.08
C GLU A 228 4.50 -16.06 -16.71
N GLU A 229 4.24 -16.09 -15.42
CA GLU A 229 2.90 -16.20 -14.85
C GLU A 229 2.72 -15.16 -13.76
N GLU A 230 1.69 -14.33 -13.91
CA GLU A 230 1.28 -13.33 -12.92
C GLU A 230 -0.06 -13.73 -12.32
N ASN A 231 -0.16 -13.63 -11.00
CA ASN A 231 -1.41 -13.86 -10.28
C ASN A 231 -1.68 -12.70 -9.31
N THR A 232 -2.89 -12.18 -9.36
CA THR A 232 -3.34 -11.08 -8.50
C THR A 232 -4.65 -11.43 -7.84
N ASP A 233 -4.66 -11.40 -6.50
CA ASP A 233 -5.85 -11.57 -5.69
C ASP A 233 -6.15 -10.29 -4.91
N LEU A 234 -7.41 -9.87 -4.89
CA LEU A 234 -7.90 -8.74 -4.11
C LEU A 234 -9.14 -9.16 -3.33
N LEU A 235 -9.10 -8.96 -2.03
CA LEU A 235 -10.24 -9.09 -1.14
C LEU A 235 -10.41 -7.78 -0.38
N THR A 236 -11.59 -7.15 -0.48
CA THR A 236 -11.93 -5.94 0.26
C THR A 236 -13.24 -6.16 1.00
N GLY A 237 -13.27 -5.81 2.27
CA GLY A 237 -14.48 -5.81 3.07
C GLY A 237 -14.57 -4.51 3.88
N TRP A 238 -15.79 -4.04 4.10
CA TRP A 238 -16.03 -2.90 4.95
C TRP A 238 -17.28 -3.08 5.81
N GLY A 239 -17.30 -2.39 6.93
CA GLY A 239 -18.42 -2.43 7.86
C GLY A 239 -18.68 -1.08 8.50
N VAL A 240 -19.92 -0.87 8.91
CA VAL A 240 -20.42 0.35 9.56
C VAL A 240 -21.25 0.01 10.79
N ASN A 241 -21.54 1.02 11.61
CA ASN A 241 -22.38 0.90 12.80
C ASN A 241 -21.78 -0.08 13.83
N PHE A 242 -20.62 0.28 14.35
CA PHE A 242 -19.94 -0.51 15.38
C PHE A 242 -20.57 -0.25 16.75
N THR A 243 -20.95 -1.32 17.46
CA THR A 243 -21.47 -1.23 18.82
C THR A 243 -20.36 -0.78 19.77
N GLU A 244 -19.14 -1.24 19.53
CA GLU A 244 -17.95 -0.98 20.33
C GLU A 244 -16.80 -0.46 19.45
N PRO A 245 -16.59 0.85 19.37
CA PRO A 245 -15.59 1.46 18.47
C PRO A 245 -14.14 1.14 18.85
N TYR A 246 -13.93 0.45 19.98
CA TYR A 246 -12.59 0.02 20.40
C TYR A 246 -12.15 -1.30 19.77
N PHE A 247 -13.11 -2.14 19.32
CA PHE A 247 -12.85 -3.44 18.71
C PHE A 247 -13.00 -3.35 17.19
N LEU A 248 -11.96 -2.87 16.51
CA LEU A 248 -11.95 -2.64 15.07
C LEU A 248 -11.79 -3.94 14.27
N GLN A 249 -12.80 -4.79 14.34
CA GLN A 249 -12.95 -6.02 13.57
C GLN A 249 -14.25 -5.98 12.78
N LEU A 250 -14.23 -6.42 11.51
CA LEU A 250 -15.41 -6.39 10.64
C LEU A 250 -16.61 -7.16 11.22
N GLN A 251 -16.34 -8.24 11.95
CA GLN A 251 -17.38 -9.04 12.62
C GLN A 251 -18.18 -8.27 13.69
N ASN A 252 -17.66 -7.14 14.18
CA ASN A 252 -18.31 -6.31 15.21
C ASN A 252 -19.14 -5.17 14.61
N ALA A 253 -19.15 -5.05 13.28
CA ALA A 253 -20.01 -4.10 12.59
C ALA A 253 -21.43 -4.67 12.50
N ALA A 254 -22.44 -3.82 12.70
CA ALA A 254 -23.84 -4.22 12.52
C ALA A 254 -24.14 -4.57 11.05
N ASN A 255 -23.46 -3.89 10.11
CA ASN A 255 -23.58 -4.15 8.68
C ASN A 255 -22.19 -4.32 8.06
N THR A 256 -21.95 -5.44 7.38
CA THR A 256 -20.70 -5.73 6.68
C THR A 256 -20.97 -5.96 5.19
N TYR A 257 -20.01 -5.58 4.38
CA TYR A 257 -20.06 -5.66 2.92
C TYR A 257 -18.70 -6.13 2.41
N ALA A 258 -18.70 -6.87 1.29
CA ALA A 258 -17.50 -7.36 0.61
C ALA A 258 -17.59 -7.16 -0.90
#